data_d8871344662d8bb6a019a63824fb4709
#
_entry.id   d8871344662d8bb6a019a63824fb4709
#
_cell.length_a   1.000
_cell.length_b   1.000
_cell.length_c   1.000
_cell.angle_alpha   90.00
_cell.angle_beta   90.00
_cell.angle_gamma   90.00
#
_symmetry.space_group_name_H-M   'P 1'
#
loop_
_entity.id
_entity.type
_entity.pdbx_description
1 polymer ?
#
loop_
_entity_poly.entity_id
_entity_poly.type
_entity_poly.pdbx_seq_one_letter_code
_entity_poly.pdbx_strand_id
1 'polypeptide(L)'
;MSLSPRCRILIFDLGDVLFSWSPVTSTSISPKVLKRFLSSTIWQEYECGRLSEDDCYRLVGEKFSLDPKEVRQAICDARESLQPDDAFIDFIRELQTEANGALRIFAMSNISAPDYAVARGKPADWSIFERVFTSAEAGMRKPELCFYKYVVDAIEAEPSSVVFVDDRFENVLAARSLGMNGIVFDDVKRVRQALRYFVSDPVTRGMAFLDYRAGRLESETNLGQNVSENFAQLLILEATGNEYNRSFLLVKF
;
A
#
# COMPACT_ATOMS: atom_id res chain seq x y z
N MET A 1 -15.67 -6.63 -29.86
CA MET A 1 -15.43 -5.54 -28.90
C MET A 1 -14.43 -6.09 -27.90
N SER A 2 -13.19 -5.57 -27.89
CA SER A 2 -12.20 -5.94 -26.88
C SER A 2 -12.67 -5.39 -25.53
N LEU A 3 -12.93 -6.27 -24.57
CA LEU A 3 -13.25 -5.86 -23.20
C LEU A 3 -11.95 -5.35 -22.60
N SER A 4 -11.82 -4.04 -22.48
CA SER A 4 -10.67 -3.40 -21.84
C SER A 4 -10.50 -3.92 -20.39
N PRO A 5 -9.28 -4.11 -19.89
CA PRO A 5 -9.03 -4.46 -18.49
C PRO A 5 -9.71 -3.45 -17.56
N ARG A 6 -10.35 -3.92 -16.48
CA ARG A 6 -11.09 -3.04 -15.55
C ARG A 6 -10.18 -2.05 -14.82
N CYS A 7 -8.96 -2.47 -14.50
CA CYS A 7 -8.00 -1.65 -13.79
C CYS A 7 -6.75 -1.46 -14.64
N ARG A 8 -6.37 -0.21 -14.88
CA ARG A 8 -5.20 0.18 -15.67
C ARG A 8 -4.18 0.97 -14.87
N ILE A 9 -4.46 1.20 -13.60
CA ILE A 9 -3.65 2.03 -12.73
C ILE A 9 -3.39 1.29 -11.43
N LEU A 10 -2.11 1.16 -11.08
CA LEU A 10 -1.68 0.64 -9.79
C LEU A 10 -1.03 1.77 -9.00
N ILE A 11 -1.41 1.91 -7.74
CA ILE A 11 -0.79 2.84 -6.80
C ILE A 11 -0.30 2.03 -5.61
N PHE A 12 1.00 2.11 -5.31
CA PHE A 12 1.64 1.39 -4.22
C PHE A 12 2.07 2.36 -3.10
N ASP A 13 1.94 1.94 -1.84
CA ASP A 13 2.77 2.52 -0.79
C ASP A 13 4.24 2.13 -1.01
N LEU A 14 5.13 2.86 -0.38
CA LEU A 14 6.57 2.56 -0.38
C LEU A 14 6.98 1.73 0.83
N GLY A 15 6.76 2.24 2.04
CA GLY A 15 7.18 1.59 3.28
C GLY A 15 6.39 0.31 3.56
N ASP A 16 7.07 -0.75 3.97
CA ASP A 16 6.50 -2.07 4.27
C ASP A 16 5.67 -2.71 3.12
N VAL A 17 5.78 -2.12 1.89
CA VAL A 17 5.22 -2.66 0.62
C VAL A 17 6.33 -2.87 -0.40
N LEU A 18 7.06 -1.82 -0.77
CA LEU A 18 8.16 -1.86 -1.74
C LEU A 18 9.53 -1.75 -1.09
N PHE A 19 9.57 -1.27 0.15
CA PHE A 19 10.78 -1.13 0.95
C PHE A 19 10.54 -1.67 2.36
N SER A 20 11.43 -2.52 2.81
CA SER A 20 11.51 -2.95 4.21
C SER A 20 12.52 -2.13 4.98
N TRP A 21 12.37 -2.03 6.29
CA TRP A 21 13.29 -1.33 7.19
C TRP A 21 13.33 -2.00 8.58
N SER A 22 14.37 -1.72 9.35
CA SER A 22 14.55 -2.28 10.70
C SER A 22 14.22 -1.23 11.77
N PRO A 23 13.36 -1.53 12.75
CA PRO A 23 13.16 -0.68 13.92
C PRO A 23 14.25 -0.88 14.99
N VAL A 24 15.23 -1.74 14.76
CA VAL A 24 16.37 -1.95 15.65
C VAL A 24 17.44 -0.92 15.31
N THR A 25 17.85 -0.13 16.30
CA THR A 25 18.81 0.97 16.15
C THR A 25 20.01 0.80 17.06
N SER A 26 21.08 1.55 16.83
CA SER A 26 22.28 1.60 17.67
C SER A 26 22.09 2.40 18.97
N THR A 27 20.92 3.02 19.16
CA THR A 27 20.59 3.89 20.29
C THR A 27 19.94 3.14 21.45
N SER A 28 19.68 3.83 22.57
CA SER A 28 18.89 3.31 23.70
C SER A 28 17.39 3.20 23.39
N ILE A 29 16.93 3.72 22.24
CA ILE A 29 15.52 3.75 21.83
C ILE A 29 15.07 2.36 21.38
N SER A 30 14.21 1.73 22.17
CA SER A 30 13.68 0.42 21.80
C SER A 30 12.78 0.48 20.55
N PRO A 31 12.64 -0.63 19.78
CA PRO A 31 11.75 -0.68 18.62
C PRO A 31 10.30 -0.28 18.93
N LYS A 32 9.82 -0.58 20.15
CA LYS A 32 8.48 -0.20 20.61
C LYS A 32 8.34 1.31 20.77
N VAL A 33 9.35 1.97 21.33
CA VAL A 33 9.36 3.43 21.52
C VAL A 33 9.50 4.12 20.17
N LEU A 34 10.39 3.63 19.29
CA LEU A 34 10.55 4.13 17.92
C LEU A 34 9.20 4.09 17.17
N LYS A 35 8.55 2.94 17.08
CA LYS A 35 7.24 2.80 16.41
C LYS A 35 6.17 3.70 17.04
N ARG A 36 6.21 3.91 18.36
CA ARG A 36 5.26 4.77 19.06
C ARG A 36 5.41 6.25 18.67
N PHE A 37 6.62 6.77 18.56
CA PHE A 37 6.77 8.17 18.15
C PHE A 37 6.58 8.37 16.64
N LEU A 38 6.92 7.40 15.79
CA LEU A 38 6.59 7.41 14.36
C LEU A 38 5.07 7.43 14.11
N SER A 39 4.27 6.93 15.05
CA SER A 39 2.80 6.99 14.98
C SER A 39 2.22 8.27 15.63
N SER A 40 3.06 9.18 16.16
CA SER A 40 2.59 10.39 16.84
C SER A 40 2.16 11.49 15.88
N THR A 41 1.31 12.41 16.37
CA THR A 41 0.93 13.60 15.62
C THR A 41 2.12 14.50 15.24
N ILE A 42 3.17 14.55 16.06
CA ILE A 42 4.39 15.28 15.75
C ILE A 42 5.04 14.72 14.49
N TRP A 43 5.16 13.39 14.41
CA TRP A 43 5.72 12.73 13.23
C TRP A 43 4.83 12.93 11.99
N GLN A 44 3.52 12.87 12.17
CA GLN A 44 2.56 13.13 11.08
C GLN A 44 2.68 14.55 10.51
N GLU A 45 2.89 15.56 11.35
CA GLU A 45 3.14 16.94 10.92
C GLU A 45 4.47 17.04 10.15
N TYR A 46 5.50 16.30 10.57
CA TYR A 46 6.78 16.22 9.87
C TYR A 46 6.64 15.52 8.50
N GLU A 47 5.92 14.40 8.44
CA GLU A 47 5.61 13.69 7.16
C GLU A 47 4.84 14.60 6.18
N CYS A 48 4.01 15.52 6.68
CA CYS A 48 3.29 16.48 5.86
C CYS A 48 4.10 17.76 5.52
N GLY A 49 5.39 17.81 5.90
CA GLY A 49 6.25 18.97 5.63
C GLY A 49 5.95 20.22 6.46
N ARG A 50 5.13 20.07 7.53
CA ARG A 50 4.74 21.20 8.40
C ARG A 50 5.74 21.47 9.52
N LEU A 51 6.62 20.52 9.79
CA LEU A 51 7.74 20.66 10.74
C LEU A 51 9.06 20.44 10.02
N SER A 52 10.08 21.18 10.45
CA SER A 52 11.47 20.89 10.10
C SER A 52 11.92 19.60 10.79
N GLU A 53 12.95 18.97 10.26
CA GLU A 53 13.54 17.77 10.86
C GLU A 53 14.03 18.03 12.29
N ASP A 54 14.70 19.15 12.52
CA ASP A 54 15.21 19.56 13.83
C ASP A 54 14.10 19.81 14.85
N ASP A 55 13.02 20.50 14.43
CA ASP A 55 11.86 20.72 15.29
C ASP A 55 11.14 19.41 15.62
N CYS A 56 10.98 18.51 14.62
CA CYS A 56 10.39 17.20 14.84
C CYS A 56 11.16 16.42 15.92
N TYR A 57 12.49 16.33 15.79
CA TYR A 57 13.32 15.57 16.73
C TYR A 57 13.33 16.20 18.13
N ARG A 58 13.34 17.52 18.22
CA ARG A 58 13.20 18.24 19.49
C ARG A 58 11.86 17.95 20.15
N LEU A 59 10.76 18.10 19.43
CA LEU A 59 9.41 17.87 19.95
C LEU A 59 9.16 16.40 20.34
N VAL A 60 9.69 15.45 19.55
CA VAL A 60 9.68 14.02 19.90
C VAL A 60 10.47 13.80 21.20
N GLY A 61 11.67 14.38 21.30
CA GLY A 61 12.49 14.33 22.52
C GLY A 61 11.73 14.82 23.75
N GLU A 62 11.11 15.99 23.66
CA GLU A 62 10.29 16.56 24.73
C GLU A 62 9.12 15.66 25.11
N LYS A 63 8.33 15.20 24.14
CA LYS A 63 7.11 14.41 24.37
C LYS A 63 7.38 13.02 24.93
N PHE A 64 8.46 12.38 24.51
CA PHE A 64 8.78 10.99 24.87
C PHE A 64 9.91 10.88 25.90
N SER A 65 10.43 12.01 26.40
CA SER A 65 11.57 12.08 27.32
C SER A 65 12.81 11.39 26.77
N LEU A 66 13.16 11.71 25.51
CA LEU A 66 14.31 11.19 24.78
C LEU A 66 15.31 12.32 24.49
N ASP A 67 16.58 11.99 24.36
CA ASP A 67 17.57 12.95 23.82
C ASP A 67 17.29 13.13 22.30
N PRO A 68 17.10 14.37 21.81
CA PRO A 68 16.90 14.63 20.38
C PRO A 68 18.04 14.09 19.49
N LYS A 69 19.26 13.97 20.02
CA LYS A 69 20.40 13.37 19.31
C LYS A 69 20.21 11.87 19.11
N GLU A 70 19.69 11.17 20.13
CA GLU A 70 19.34 9.76 20.00
C GLU A 70 18.18 9.55 19.04
N VAL A 71 17.16 10.44 19.07
CA VAL A 71 16.06 10.41 18.09
C VAL A 71 16.61 10.52 16.66
N ARG A 72 17.49 11.50 16.42
CA ARG A 72 18.17 11.67 15.12
C ARG A 72 18.92 10.40 14.71
N GLN A 73 19.75 9.86 15.62
CA GLN A 73 20.54 8.67 15.32
C GLN A 73 19.64 7.47 15.01
N ALA A 74 18.56 7.26 15.77
CA ALA A 74 17.61 6.19 15.52
C ALA A 74 16.95 6.31 14.14
N ILE A 75 16.65 7.52 13.68
CA ILE A 75 16.12 7.74 12.33
C ILE A 75 17.20 7.53 11.26
N CYS A 76 18.43 7.95 11.50
CA CYS A 76 19.55 7.64 10.59
C CYS A 76 19.71 6.11 10.42
N ASP A 77 19.72 5.36 11.52
CA ASP A 77 19.83 3.89 11.49
C ASP A 77 18.65 3.25 10.71
N ALA A 78 17.43 3.75 10.94
CA ALA A 78 16.25 3.28 10.20
C ALA A 78 16.37 3.55 8.69
N ARG A 79 16.84 4.75 8.29
CA ARG A 79 17.12 5.13 6.90
C ARG A 79 18.20 4.25 6.25
N GLU A 80 19.28 3.98 7.00
CA GLU A 80 20.36 3.12 6.52
C GLU A 80 19.87 1.68 6.27
N SER A 81 19.01 1.19 7.17
CA SER A 81 18.43 -0.17 7.08
C SER A 81 17.43 -0.35 5.94
N LEU A 82 16.98 0.74 5.29
CA LEU A 82 15.97 0.68 4.23
C LEU A 82 16.48 -0.13 3.03
N GLN A 83 15.74 -1.18 2.65
CA GLN A 83 16.06 -2.07 1.53
C GLN A 83 14.85 -2.21 0.60
N PRO A 84 15.03 -2.12 -0.73
CA PRO A 84 13.96 -2.41 -1.68
C PRO A 84 13.62 -3.90 -1.71
N ASP A 85 12.36 -4.23 -1.97
CA ASP A 85 11.93 -5.57 -2.38
C ASP A 85 12.07 -5.71 -3.90
N ASP A 86 13.29 -5.98 -4.37
CA ASP A 86 13.59 -6.10 -5.80
C ASP A 86 12.71 -7.16 -6.46
N ALA A 87 12.43 -8.28 -5.76
CA ALA A 87 11.61 -9.36 -6.32
C ALA A 87 10.15 -8.94 -6.52
N PHE A 88 9.63 -8.04 -5.69
CA PHE A 88 8.27 -7.52 -5.88
C PHE A 88 8.26 -6.39 -6.93
N ILE A 89 9.29 -5.57 -6.98
CA ILE A 89 9.47 -4.53 -8.03
C ILE A 89 9.59 -5.18 -9.41
N ASP A 90 10.37 -6.25 -9.55
CA ASP A 90 10.47 -7.02 -10.80
C ASP A 90 9.13 -7.61 -11.22
N PHE A 91 8.35 -8.15 -10.28
CA PHE A 91 7.01 -8.63 -10.56
C PHE A 91 6.07 -7.51 -11.08
N ILE A 92 6.14 -6.30 -10.53
CA ILE A 92 5.36 -5.15 -11.02
C ILE A 92 5.76 -4.82 -12.46
N ARG A 93 7.05 -4.87 -12.78
CA ARG A 93 7.56 -4.68 -14.14
C ARG A 93 7.07 -5.76 -15.10
N GLU A 94 7.03 -7.03 -14.66
CA GLU A 94 6.43 -8.12 -15.43
C GLU A 94 4.97 -7.81 -15.79
N LEU A 95 4.16 -7.39 -14.81
CA LEU A 95 2.77 -7.00 -15.04
C LEU A 95 2.65 -5.86 -16.06
N GLN A 96 3.52 -4.86 -15.99
CA GLN A 96 3.53 -3.74 -16.93
C GLN A 96 3.87 -4.20 -18.35
N THR A 97 4.81 -5.13 -18.48
CA THR A 97 5.21 -5.74 -19.75
C THR A 97 4.08 -6.60 -20.32
N GLU A 98 3.48 -7.47 -19.50
CA GLU A 98 2.33 -8.31 -19.87
C GLU A 98 1.14 -7.46 -20.36
N ALA A 99 0.96 -6.27 -19.79
CA ALA A 99 -0.08 -5.31 -20.19
C ALA A 99 0.28 -4.48 -21.45
N ASN A 100 1.39 -4.79 -22.14
CA ASN A 100 1.86 -4.06 -23.32
C ASN A 100 1.94 -2.54 -23.13
N GLY A 101 2.37 -2.07 -21.95
CA GLY A 101 2.48 -0.65 -21.60
C GLY A 101 1.13 0.05 -21.31
N ALA A 102 0.01 -0.69 -21.27
CA ALA A 102 -1.29 -0.10 -20.95
C ALA A 102 -1.49 0.11 -19.43
N LEU A 103 -0.59 -0.40 -18.60
CA LEU A 103 -0.65 -0.32 -17.15
C LEU A 103 0.22 0.85 -16.66
N ARG A 104 -0.43 1.83 -16.02
CA ARG A 104 0.21 2.98 -15.41
C ARG A 104 0.51 2.68 -13.93
N ILE A 105 1.70 3.02 -13.47
CA ILE A 105 2.16 2.70 -12.12
C ILE A 105 2.57 3.98 -11.39
N PHE A 106 2.08 4.12 -10.17
CA PHE A 106 2.34 5.26 -9.29
C PHE A 106 2.72 4.77 -7.89
N ALA A 107 3.33 5.64 -7.10
CA ALA A 107 3.46 5.44 -5.66
C ALA A 107 2.79 6.58 -4.89
N MET A 108 2.30 6.29 -3.68
CA MET A 108 1.67 7.23 -2.76
C MET A 108 2.08 6.90 -1.33
N SER A 109 2.93 7.72 -0.72
CA SER A 109 3.55 7.42 0.57
C SER A 109 3.43 8.55 1.59
N ASN A 110 3.21 8.17 2.85
CA ASN A 110 3.39 9.06 3.99
C ASN A 110 4.87 9.13 4.32
N ILE A 111 5.55 10.15 3.82
CA ILE A 111 6.99 10.26 3.93
C ILE A 111 7.42 11.73 3.91
N SER A 112 8.34 12.10 4.81
CA SER A 112 8.94 13.43 4.81
C SER A 112 9.86 13.65 3.60
N ALA A 113 10.14 14.88 3.25
CA ALA A 113 11.05 15.19 2.15
C ALA A 113 12.48 14.65 2.37
N PRO A 114 13.10 14.75 3.58
CA PRO A 114 14.40 14.14 3.83
C PRO A 114 14.40 12.61 3.74
N ASP A 115 13.35 11.94 4.27
CA ASP A 115 13.23 10.48 4.22
C ASP A 115 13.04 10.01 2.78
N TYR A 116 12.25 10.73 1.99
CA TYR A 116 12.06 10.43 0.58
C TYR A 116 13.35 10.60 -0.23
N ALA A 117 14.16 11.62 0.06
CA ALA A 117 15.47 11.79 -0.58
C ALA A 117 16.39 10.59 -0.33
N VAL A 118 16.39 10.06 0.89
CA VAL A 118 17.14 8.83 1.23
C VAL A 118 16.59 7.61 0.47
N ALA A 119 15.27 7.41 0.47
CA ALA A 119 14.65 6.31 -0.26
C ALA A 119 14.98 6.36 -1.75
N ARG A 120 14.92 7.54 -2.37
CA ARG A 120 15.27 7.75 -3.79
C ARG A 120 16.74 7.45 -4.11
N GLY A 121 17.62 7.55 -3.14
CA GLY A 121 19.04 7.18 -3.26
C GLY A 121 19.31 5.68 -3.17
N LYS A 122 18.33 4.86 -2.78
CA LYS A 122 18.48 3.39 -2.72
C LYS A 122 18.47 2.79 -4.14
N PRO A 123 19.19 1.67 -4.35
CA PRO A 123 19.33 1.04 -5.67
C PRO A 123 18.06 0.25 -6.07
N ALA A 124 16.92 0.93 -6.09
CA ALA A 124 15.65 0.39 -6.58
C ALA A 124 15.35 0.89 -7.98
N ASP A 125 14.55 0.13 -8.75
CA ASP A 125 14.08 0.61 -10.03
C ASP A 125 12.91 1.60 -9.90
N TRP A 126 13.27 2.85 -9.81
CA TRP A 126 12.30 3.94 -9.75
C TRP A 126 11.64 4.27 -11.09
N SER A 127 12.15 3.71 -12.20
CA SER A 127 11.63 3.97 -13.54
C SER A 127 10.28 3.30 -13.80
N ILE A 128 9.85 2.37 -12.94
CA ILE A 128 8.52 1.77 -13.01
C ILE A 128 7.39 2.78 -12.74
N PHE A 129 7.68 3.86 -11.98
CA PHE A 129 6.68 4.84 -11.60
C PHE A 129 6.61 6.01 -12.59
N GLU A 130 5.41 6.34 -13.07
CA GLU A 130 5.17 7.60 -13.76
C GLU A 130 5.34 8.81 -12.82
N ARG A 131 4.87 8.67 -11.57
CA ARG A 131 5.02 9.66 -10.50
C ARG A 131 4.94 9.01 -9.12
N VAL A 132 5.66 9.61 -8.16
CA VAL A 132 5.55 9.31 -6.73
C VAL A 132 4.91 10.51 -6.04
N PHE A 133 3.82 10.28 -5.32
CA PHE A 133 3.13 11.28 -4.51
C PHE A 133 3.53 11.11 -3.06
N THR A 134 4.08 12.15 -2.46
CA THR A 134 4.50 12.14 -1.05
C THR A 134 3.61 13.05 -0.22
N SER A 135 3.41 12.68 1.06
CA SER A 135 2.67 13.52 2.01
C SER A 135 3.35 14.88 2.19
N ALA A 136 4.69 14.93 2.14
CA ALA A 136 5.46 16.17 2.26
C ALA A 136 5.19 17.15 1.11
N GLU A 137 5.10 16.65 -0.14
CA GLU A 137 4.79 17.48 -1.31
C GLU A 137 3.33 17.96 -1.28
N ALA A 138 2.41 17.05 -0.90
CA ALA A 138 0.98 17.33 -0.93
C ALA A 138 0.49 18.15 0.28
N GLY A 139 1.22 18.18 1.40
CA GLY A 139 0.74 18.72 2.68
C GLY A 139 -0.41 17.93 3.29
N MET A 140 -0.68 16.73 2.79
CA MET A 140 -1.77 15.81 3.14
C MET A 140 -1.21 14.41 3.32
N ARG A 141 -1.89 13.55 4.07
CA ARG A 141 -1.41 12.19 4.33
C ARG A 141 -2.53 11.14 4.29
N LYS A 142 -2.18 9.89 4.08
CA LYS A 142 -3.07 8.75 4.27
C LYS A 142 -3.36 8.59 5.78
N PRO A 143 -4.61 8.27 6.21
CA PRO A 143 -5.79 7.92 5.42
C PRO A 143 -6.73 9.11 5.10
N GLU A 144 -6.26 10.35 5.11
CA GLU A 144 -7.08 11.53 4.79
C GLU A 144 -7.58 11.45 3.33
N LEU A 145 -8.90 11.50 3.12
CA LEU A 145 -9.52 11.33 1.81
C LEU A 145 -9.08 12.41 0.79
N CYS A 146 -8.68 13.59 1.27
CA CYS A 146 -8.19 14.66 0.42
C CYS A 146 -6.91 14.27 -0.33
N PHE A 147 -6.02 13.48 0.29
CA PHE A 147 -4.81 13.02 -0.37
C PHE A 147 -5.11 12.05 -1.52
N TYR A 148 -6.04 11.11 -1.33
CA TYR A 148 -6.46 10.18 -2.40
C TYR A 148 -7.13 10.93 -3.56
N LYS A 149 -8.01 11.89 -3.26
CA LYS A 149 -8.64 12.74 -4.28
C LYS A 149 -7.61 13.52 -5.07
N TYR A 150 -6.66 14.17 -4.37
CA TYR A 150 -5.55 14.88 -5.00
C TYR A 150 -4.77 13.99 -5.97
N VAL A 151 -4.46 12.74 -5.56
CA VAL A 151 -3.74 11.80 -6.41
C VAL A 151 -4.57 11.39 -7.63
N VAL A 152 -5.84 11.02 -7.44
CA VAL A 152 -6.73 10.60 -8.53
C VAL A 152 -6.96 11.72 -9.53
N ASP A 153 -7.17 12.95 -9.06
CA ASP A 153 -7.33 14.13 -9.92
C ASP A 153 -6.03 14.41 -10.71
N ALA A 154 -4.86 14.31 -10.03
CA ALA A 154 -3.56 14.57 -10.66
C ALA A 154 -3.17 13.56 -11.75
N ILE A 155 -3.67 12.33 -11.67
CA ILE A 155 -3.44 11.28 -12.67
C ILE A 155 -4.60 11.14 -13.68
N GLU A 156 -5.62 11.99 -13.55
CA GLU A 156 -6.81 12.02 -14.41
C GLU A 156 -7.50 10.64 -14.51
N ALA A 157 -7.77 10.02 -13.35
CA ALA A 157 -8.28 8.65 -13.27
C ALA A 157 -9.66 8.57 -12.64
N GLU A 158 -10.49 7.63 -13.13
CA GLU A 158 -11.67 7.18 -12.41
C GLU A 158 -11.27 6.27 -11.26
N PRO A 159 -11.73 6.49 -10.00
CA PRO A 159 -11.34 5.67 -8.85
C PRO A 159 -11.53 4.17 -9.08
N SER A 160 -12.60 3.76 -9.77
CA SER A 160 -12.89 2.35 -10.07
C SER A 160 -11.87 1.68 -10.99
N SER A 161 -11.05 2.45 -11.70
CA SER A 161 -9.96 1.97 -12.56
C SER A 161 -8.63 1.80 -11.81
N VAL A 162 -8.58 2.20 -10.54
CA VAL A 162 -7.37 2.21 -9.70
C VAL A 162 -7.36 1.00 -8.76
N VAL A 163 -6.20 0.36 -8.64
CA VAL A 163 -5.88 -0.58 -7.55
C VAL A 163 -4.87 0.10 -6.63
N PHE A 164 -5.21 0.25 -5.37
CA PHE A 164 -4.35 0.81 -4.33
C PHE A 164 -3.84 -0.32 -3.41
N VAL A 165 -2.53 -0.38 -3.18
CA VAL A 165 -1.85 -1.41 -2.38
C VAL A 165 -1.10 -0.74 -1.23
N ASP A 166 -1.40 -1.13 0.01
CA ASP A 166 -0.84 -0.53 1.22
C ASP A 166 -0.83 -1.60 2.34
N ASP A 167 0.15 -1.59 3.24
CA ASP A 167 0.24 -2.51 4.37
C ASP A 167 -0.80 -2.20 5.47
N ARG A 168 -1.28 -0.96 5.53
CA ARG A 168 -2.21 -0.49 6.55
C ARG A 168 -3.65 -0.57 6.09
N PHE A 169 -4.44 -1.36 6.84
CA PHE A 169 -5.84 -1.57 6.55
C PHE A 169 -6.65 -0.26 6.47
N GLU A 170 -6.39 0.70 7.37
CA GLU A 170 -7.07 1.99 7.38
C GLU A 170 -6.84 2.81 6.10
N ASN A 171 -5.63 2.73 5.51
CA ASN A 171 -5.32 3.38 4.25
C ASN A 171 -6.09 2.74 3.09
N VAL A 172 -6.13 1.39 3.07
CA VAL A 172 -6.89 0.63 2.07
C VAL A 172 -8.39 0.90 2.19
N LEU A 173 -8.92 1.00 3.41
CA LEU A 173 -10.33 1.31 3.65
C LEU A 173 -10.69 2.72 3.13
N ALA A 174 -9.81 3.70 3.34
CA ALA A 174 -9.99 5.06 2.81
C ALA A 174 -10.04 5.06 1.27
N ALA A 175 -9.13 4.33 0.60
CA ALA A 175 -9.15 4.18 -0.86
C ALA A 175 -10.47 3.56 -1.35
N ARG A 176 -10.90 2.47 -0.70
CA ARG A 176 -12.17 1.79 -1.03
C ARG A 176 -13.40 2.69 -0.85
N SER A 177 -13.40 3.56 0.17
CA SER A 177 -14.51 4.49 0.41
C SER A 177 -14.69 5.52 -0.72
N LEU A 178 -13.65 5.74 -1.53
CA LEU A 178 -13.68 6.58 -2.72
C LEU A 178 -13.96 5.80 -4.02
N GLY A 179 -14.22 4.49 -3.93
CA GLY A 179 -14.50 3.64 -5.08
C GLY A 179 -13.28 3.00 -5.75
N MET A 180 -12.09 3.13 -5.17
CA MET A 180 -10.91 2.40 -5.63
C MET A 180 -10.99 0.91 -5.26
N ASN A 181 -10.28 0.06 -6.00
CA ASN A 181 -9.99 -1.29 -5.56
C ASN A 181 -8.81 -1.25 -4.59
N GLY A 182 -8.94 -1.83 -3.41
CA GLY A 182 -7.89 -1.78 -2.39
C GLY A 182 -7.39 -3.17 -2.02
N ILE A 183 -6.08 -3.33 -1.89
CA ILE A 183 -5.42 -4.58 -1.47
C ILE A 183 -4.58 -4.27 -0.24
N VAL A 184 -4.79 -5.03 0.86
CA VAL A 184 -3.91 -4.98 2.02
C VAL A 184 -2.68 -5.84 1.72
N PHE A 185 -1.49 -5.27 1.89
CA PHE A 185 -0.23 -5.96 1.69
C PHE A 185 0.15 -6.73 2.96
N ASP A 186 -0.33 -7.96 3.08
CA ASP A 186 -0.11 -8.84 4.22
C ASP A 186 0.66 -10.13 3.86
N ASP A 187 0.48 -10.60 2.63
CA ASP A 187 1.16 -11.76 2.07
C ASP A 187 1.46 -11.52 0.59
N VAL A 188 2.75 -11.55 0.23
CA VAL A 188 3.21 -11.23 -1.12
C VAL A 188 2.62 -12.15 -2.20
N LYS A 189 2.37 -13.44 -1.90
CA LYS A 189 1.79 -14.38 -2.87
C LYS A 189 0.33 -14.03 -3.14
N ARG A 190 -0.44 -13.74 -2.10
CA ARG A 190 -1.85 -13.29 -2.23
C ARG A 190 -1.95 -11.98 -2.98
N VAL A 191 -1.07 -11.02 -2.66
CA VAL A 191 -1.04 -9.72 -3.35
C VAL A 191 -0.72 -9.90 -4.84
N ARG A 192 0.28 -10.72 -5.20
CA ARG A 192 0.60 -11.03 -6.60
C ARG A 192 -0.58 -11.65 -7.35
N GLN A 193 -1.30 -12.58 -6.73
CA GLN A 193 -2.49 -13.18 -7.33
C GLN A 193 -3.62 -12.15 -7.51
N ALA A 194 -3.88 -11.32 -6.51
CA ALA A 194 -4.88 -10.27 -6.58
C ALA A 194 -4.56 -9.24 -7.68
N LEU A 195 -3.30 -8.81 -7.79
CA LEU A 195 -2.85 -7.89 -8.84
C LEU A 195 -3.04 -8.49 -10.24
N ARG A 196 -2.61 -9.74 -10.45
CA ARG A 196 -2.87 -10.44 -11.73
C ARG A 196 -4.35 -10.49 -12.06
N TYR A 197 -5.22 -10.76 -11.09
CA TYR A 197 -6.67 -10.77 -11.28
C TYR A 197 -7.21 -9.40 -11.72
N PHE A 198 -6.75 -8.30 -11.11
CA PHE A 198 -7.22 -6.96 -11.47
C PHE A 198 -6.73 -6.47 -12.83
N VAL A 199 -5.51 -6.88 -13.22
CA VAL A 199 -4.86 -6.43 -14.46
C VAL A 199 -5.24 -7.31 -15.67
N SER A 200 -5.60 -8.58 -15.46
CA SER A 200 -5.91 -9.54 -16.53
C SER A 200 -7.19 -9.20 -17.29
N ASP A 201 -7.24 -9.59 -18.57
CA ASP A 201 -8.45 -9.59 -19.36
C ASP A 201 -9.53 -10.54 -18.76
N PRO A 202 -10.83 -10.29 -19.01
CA PRO A 202 -11.92 -11.13 -18.50
C PRO A 202 -11.79 -12.62 -18.86
N VAL A 203 -11.20 -12.95 -20.01
CA VAL A 203 -10.96 -14.34 -20.43
C VAL A 203 -9.88 -15.00 -19.55
N THR A 204 -8.77 -14.28 -19.30
CA THR A 204 -7.67 -14.74 -18.44
C THR A 204 -8.10 -14.80 -16.98
N ARG A 205 -9.02 -13.95 -16.54
CA ARG A 205 -9.61 -14.00 -15.19
C ARG A 205 -10.31 -15.31 -14.88
N GLY A 206 -11.02 -15.89 -15.86
CA GLY A 206 -11.64 -17.21 -15.68
C GLY A 206 -10.61 -18.29 -15.37
N MET A 207 -9.43 -18.25 -16.00
CA MET A 207 -8.34 -19.18 -15.74
C MET A 207 -7.67 -18.91 -14.38
N ALA A 208 -7.34 -17.65 -14.05
CA ALA A 208 -6.76 -17.28 -12.76
C ALA A 208 -7.69 -17.61 -11.57
N PHE A 209 -9.00 -17.53 -11.77
CA PHE A 209 -10.00 -17.94 -10.78
C PHE A 209 -10.05 -19.47 -10.58
N LEU A 210 -9.86 -20.24 -11.65
CA LEU A 210 -9.78 -21.70 -11.56
C LEU A 210 -8.49 -22.14 -10.86
N ASP A 211 -7.35 -21.49 -11.12
CA ASP A 211 -6.09 -21.77 -10.44
C ASP A 211 -6.15 -21.37 -8.97
N TYR A 212 -6.80 -20.27 -8.64
CA TYR A 212 -7.04 -19.87 -7.25
C TYR A 212 -7.90 -20.90 -6.49
N ARG A 213 -8.93 -21.46 -7.13
CA ARG A 213 -9.73 -22.55 -6.55
C ARG A 213 -8.95 -23.84 -6.41
N ALA A 214 -8.12 -24.20 -7.39
CA ALA A 214 -7.31 -25.42 -7.34
C ALA A 214 -6.26 -25.35 -6.23
N GLY A 215 -5.52 -24.24 -6.10
CA GLY A 215 -4.55 -24.03 -5.01
C GLY A 215 -5.20 -24.00 -3.62
N ARG A 216 -6.46 -23.56 -3.52
CA ARG A 216 -7.24 -23.59 -2.28
C ARG A 216 -7.67 -25.00 -1.88
N LEU A 217 -8.04 -25.84 -2.84
CA LEU A 217 -8.39 -27.25 -2.59
C LEU A 217 -7.20 -28.06 -2.06
N GLU A 218 -5.97 -27.72 -2.49
CA GLU A 218 -4.76 -28.37 -1.97
C GLU A 218 -4.41 -27.94 -0.52
N SER A 219 -4.79 -26.70 -0.12
CA SER A 219 -4.56 -26.20 1.24
C SER A 219 -5.68 -26.54 2.23
N GLU A 220 -6.91 -26.76 1.77
CA GLU A 220 -8.09 -27.07 2.59
C GLU A 220 -8.21 -28.56 2.96
N THR A 221 -7.45 -29.46 2.34
CA THR A 221 -7.34 -30.85 2.79
C THR A 221 -6.70 -31.00 4.18
N ASN A 222 -6.19 -29.91 4.76
CA ASN A 222 -5.56 -29.89 6.08
C ASN A 222 -6.28 -29.05 7.17
N LEU A 223 -7.42 -28.39 6.87
CA LEU A 223 -8.17 -27.62 7.87
C LEU A 223 -9.69 -27.66 7.58
N GLY A 224 -10.42 -28.19 8.56
CA GLY A 224 -11.85 -28.57 8.53
C GLY A 224 -12.83 -27.59 7.89
N GLN A 225 -13.80 -28.22 7.26
CA GLN A 225 -14.97 -27.80 6.49
C GLN A 225 -15.90 -26.75 7.13
N ASN A 226 -15.61 -25.48 7.30
CA ASN A 226 -16.70 -24.55 7.67
C ASN A 226 -16.53 -23.07 7.27
N VAL A 227 -15.55 -22.70 6.46
CA VAL A 227 -15.35 -21.29 6.04
C VAL A 227 -15.61 -21.06 4.54
N SER A 228 -15.75 -22.12 3.75
CA SER A 228 -15.75 -22.05 2.27
C SER A 228 -17.05 -21.53 1.64
N GLU A 229 -18.20 -21.74 2.26
CA GLU A 229 -19.49 -21.40 1.62
C GLU A 229 -19.81 -19.89 1.65
N ASN A 230 -19.41 -19.17 2.70
CA ASN A 230 -19.69 -17.75 2.83
C ASN A 230 -18.84 -16.86 1.90
N PHE A 231 -17.60 -17.27 1.61
CA PHE A 231 -16.71 -16.50 0.73
C PHE A 231 -17.05 -16.72 -0.76
N ALA A 232 -17.50 -17.91 -1.13
CA ALA A 232 -17.95 -18.21 -2.49
C ALA A 232 -19.25 -17.46 -2.85
N GLN A 233 -20.17 -17.28 -1.91
CA GLN A 233 -21.37 -16.47 -2.10
C GLN A 233 -21.07 -14.98 -2.24
N LEU A 234 -20.06 -14.44 -1.53
CA LEU A 234 -19.64 -13.03 -1.66
C LEU A 234 -19.08 -12.72 -3.05
N LEU A 235 -18.27 -13.62 -3.60
CA LEU A 235 -17.67 -13.46 -4.94
C LEU A 235 -18.67 -13.64 -6.09
N ILE A 236 -19.69 -14.49 -5.91
CA ILE A 236 -20.77 -14.68 -6.90
C ILE A 236 -21.67 -13.44 -6.95
N LEU A 237 -21.93 -12.78 -5.82
CA LEU A 237 -22.72 -11.55 -5.77
C LEU A 237 -22.01 -10.36 -6.44
N GLU A 238 -20.68 -10.26 -6.33
CA GLU A 238 -19.91 -9.25 -7.05
C GLU A 238 -19.82 -9.53 -8.56
N ALA A 239 -19.75 -10.80 -8.97
CA ALA A 239 -19.65 -11.20 -10.38
C ALA A 239 -20.96 -11.05 -11.15
N THR A 240 -22.13 -11.06 -10.48
CA THR A 240 -23.45 -11.02 -11.12
C THR A 240 -24.06 -9.62 -11.24
N GLY A 241 -23.40 -8.57 -10.72
CA GLY A 241 -23.82 -7.17 -10.93
C GLY A 241 -25.17 -6.81 -10.31
N ASN A 242 -25.62 -7.48 -9.27
CA ASN A 242 -26.93 -7.25 -8.69
C ASN A 242 -26.89 -6.09 -7.67
N GLU A 243 -27.35 -4.90 -8.09
CA GLU A 243 -27.29 -3.63 -7.34
C GLU A 243 -28.18 -3.56 -6.07
N TYR A 244 -28.92 -4.60 -5.72
CA TYR A 244 -29.99 -4.51 -4.71
C TYR A 244 -29.59 -4.84 -3.26
N ASN A 245 -28.31 -5.13 -2.94
CA ASN A 245 -27.93 -5.53 -1.57
C ASN A 245 -26.72 -4.78 -0.96
N ARG A 246 -26.55 -3.48 -1.26
CA ARG A 246 -25.52 -2.66 -0.63
C ARG A 246 -25.77 -2.29 0.85
N SER A 247 -26.92 -2.64 1.42
CA SER A 247 -27.34 -2.10 2.74
C SER A 247 -27.19 -3.05 3.93
N PHE A 248 -26.66 -4.26 3.81
CA PHE A 248 -26.75 -5.27 4.90
C PHE A 248 -25.42 -5.88 5.37
N LEU A 249 -24.27 -5.28 5.12
CA LEU A 249 -22.99 -5.81 5.62
C LEU A 249 -22.16 -4.78 6.41
N LEU A 250 -22.84 -4.02 7.25
CA LEU A 250 -22.28 -3.34 8.41
C LEU A 250 -22.87 -4.01 9.63
N VAL A 251 -22.31 -5.06 10.16
CA VAL A 251 -22.27 -5.51 11.57
C VAL A 251 -21.79 -6.96 11.63
N LYS A 252 -20.69 -7.10 12.30
CA LYS A 252 -20.12 -8.25 13.04
C LYS A 252 -18.77 -8.78 12.52
N PHE A 253 -17.85 -8.49 13.42
CA PHE A 253 -16.51 -8.97 13.77
C PHE A 253 -15.35 -8.36 13.03
#